data_afdaabdb0d0e0f3dbac8d90097551831
#
_entry.id   afdaabdb0d0e0f3dbac8d90097551831
#
_cell.length_a   1.000
_cell.length_b   1.000
_cell.length_c   1.000
_cell.angle_alpha   90.00
_cell.angle_beta   90.00
_cell.angle_gamma   90.00
#
_symmetry.space_group_name_H-M   'P 1'
#
loop_
_entity.id
_entity.type
_entity.pdbx_description
1 polymer ?
#
loop_
_entity_poly.entity_id
_entity_poly.type
_entity_poly.pdbx_seq_one_letter_code
_entity_poly.pdbx_strand_id
1 'polypeptide(L)'
;AAMVISLCAAGHLSATENNPNNDNKFMEENLNLIQEWDKTFPQSDKVDHKKITFHNRYGITLAADLYVPKNVTGKLPAIAISGPFGAVKEQASGLYAQTLAERGFLTIVFDPSYTGESSGQPRYVASPDINTEDFSAAVDYLSTRDDVDAERIGILGICGWGGMALNAAAIDTRIKATVTATMYDMSRVNANGYFDSMNADARHELRRQLNAQRTEDYRNG
;
A
#
# COMPACT_ATOMS: atom_id res chain seq x y z
N ALA A 1 -12.91 -26.50 -36.57
CA ALA A 1 -12.19 -25.46 -35.89
C ALA A 1 -11.31 -26.10 -34.82
N ALA A 2 -10.02 -26.24 -35.09
CA ALA A 2 -9.06 -26.83 -34.17
C ALA A 2 -8.53 -25.71 -33.24
N MET A 3 -8.77 -25.87 -31.96
CA MET A 3 -8.26 -25.00 -30.91
C MET A 3 -6.81 -25.43 -30.59
N VAL A 4 -5.83 -24.62 -30.95
CA VAL A 4 -4.44 -24.87 -30.61
C VAL A 4 -4.21 -24.30 -29.21
N ILE A 5 -4.08 -25.17 -28.21
CA ILE A 5 -3.62 -24.81 -26.88
C ILE A 5 -2.09 -24.83 -26.91
N SER A 6 -1.48 -23.65 -26.90
CA SER A 6 -0.03 -23.52 -26.71
C SER A 6 0.31 -23.76 -25.26
N LEU A 7 0.91 -24.92 -24.94
CA LEU A 7 1.56 -25.14 -23.66
C LEU A 7 2.87 -24.33 -23.63
N CYS A 8 2.90 -23.25 -22.88
CA CYS A 8 4.17 -22.65 -22.47
C CYS A 8 4.86 -23.59 -21.48
N ALA A 9 5.92 -24.24 -21.92
CA ALA A 9 6.80 -24.98 -21.03
C ALA A 9 7.44 -24.01 -20.03
N ALA A 10 7.20 -24.23 -18.74
CA ALA A 10 7.90 -23.53 -17.67
C ALA A 10 9.37 -23.97 -17.68
N GLY A 11 10.21 -23.21 -18.34
CA GLY A 11 11.65 -23.31 -18.20
C GLY A 11 12.04 -22.87 -16.79
N HIS A 12 12.70 -23.73 -16.03
CA HIS A 12 13.38 -23.33 -14.81
C HIS A 12 14.46 -22.30 -15.17
N LEU A 13 14.19 -21.03 -14.92
CA LEU A 13 15.21 -19.99 -14.88
C LEU A 13 16.00 -20.17 -13.59
N SER A 14 17.15 -20.84 -13.70
CA SER A 14 18.17 -20.81 -12.66
C SER A 14 18.75 -19.41 -12.60
N ALA A 15 18.38 -18.66 -11.58
CA ALA A 15 18.97 -17.34 -11.30
C ALA A 15 20.31 -17.54 -10.60
N THR A 16 21.38 -17.84 -11.36
CA THR A 16 22.75 -17.72 -10.88
C THR A 16 23.65 -17.24 -12.02
N GLU A 17 23.62 -15.96 -12.28
CA GLU A 17 24.79 -15.24 -12.78
C GLU A 17 24.93 -13.97 -11.98
N ASN A 18 25.95 -13.92 -11.11
CA ASN A 18 26.43 -12.70 -10.49
C ASN A 18 26.92 -11.76 -11.58
N ASN A 19 26.07 -10.84 -11.98
CA ASN A 19 26.47 -9.71 -12.82
C ASN A 19 27.04 -8.63 -11.90
N PRO A 20 28.37 -8.34 -11.94
CA PRO A 20 29.00 -7.38 -11.04
C PRO A 20 28.62 -5.91 -11.32
N ASN A 21 27.74 -5.65 -12.28
CA ASN A 21 27.27 -4.31 -12.66
C ASN A 21 25.78 -4.08 -12.40
N ASN A 22 25.17 -4.81 -11.48
CA ASN A 22 23.79 -4.54 -11.09
C ASN A 22 23.74 -3.48 -9.98
N ASP A 23 24.24 -2.28 -10.30
CA ASP A 23 24.11 -1.06 -9.48
C ASP A 23 22.67 -0.48 -9.53
N ASN A 24 21.66 -1.28 -9.84
CA ASN A 24 20.25 -0.97 -9.62
C ASN A 24 19.87 -1.14 -8.12
N LYS A 25 20.73 -0.67 -7.23
CA LYS A 25 20.33 -0.35 -5.88
C LYS A 25 19.42 0.87 -5.99
N PHE A 26 18.12 0.69 -5.77
CA PHE A 26 17.24 1.83 -5.57
C PHE A 26 17.92 2.74 -4.54
N MET A 27 18.18 3.99 -4.91
CA MET A 27 18.70 4.95 -3.94
C MET A 27 17.57 5.20 -2.96
N GLU A 28 17.68 4.65 -1.75
CA GLU A 28 16.73 4.93 -0.68
C GLU A 28 16.72 6.45 -0.46
N GLU A 29 15.58 7.05 -0.67
CA GLU A 29 15.39 8.45 -0.34
C GLU A 29 15.37 8.56 1.19
N ASN A 30 16.32 9.32 1.76
CA ASN A 30 16.35 9.57 3.19
C ASN A 30 15.19 10.48 3.60
N LEU A 31 14.16 9.88 4.17
CA LEU A 31 13.01 10.61 4.66
C LEU A 31 13.29 11.21 6.04
N ASN A 32 12.90 12.46 6.26
CA ASN A 32 12.94 13.11 7.57
C ASN A 32 11.69 12.73 8.36
N LEU A 33 11.71 11.59 9.03
CA LEU A 33 10.59 11.10 9.82
C LEU A 33 10.51 11.81 11.18
N ILE A 34 9.33 12.24 11.58
CA ILE A 34 9.06 12.81 12.91
C ILE A 34 9.23 11.70 13.94
N GLN A 35 10.13 11.86 14.93
CA GLN A 35 10.45 10.83 15.90
C GLN A 35 9.57 10.88 17.16
N GLU A 36 8.99 12.04 17.47
CA GLU A 36 8.06 12.22 18.59
C GLU A 36 6.74 11.52 18.31
N TRP A 37 5.96 11.26 19.38
CA TRP A 37 4.62 10.72 19.23
C TRP A 37 3.68 11.77 18.62
N ASP A 38 3.39 11.63 17.35
CA ASP A 38 2.60 12.58 16.52
C ASP A 38 1.19 12.05 16.16
N LYS A 39 0.75 10.96 16.84
CA LYS A 39 -0.51 10.31 16.53
C LYS A 39 -1.71 11.01 17.18
N THR A 40 -2.87 10.90 16.55
CA THR A 40 -4.14 11.46 17.05
C THR A 40 -4.77 10.64 18.19
N PHE A 41 -4.09 9.62 18.66
CA PHE A 41 -4.50 8.70 19.74
C PHE A 41 -3.35 8.49 20.72
N PRO A 42 -3.63 8.07 21.98
CA PRO A 42 -2.58 7.85 22.97
C PRO A 42 -1.74 6.63 22.65
N GLN A 43 -0.47 6.70 23.01
CA GLN A 43 0.44 5.55 22.88
C GLN A 43 0.06 4.45 23.87
N SER A 44 0.03 3.21 23.38
CA SER A 44 -0.21 2.03 24.19
C SER A 44 1.06 1.56 24.90
N ASP A 45 0.95 1.17 26.14
CA ASP A 45 2.03 0.54 26.92
C ASP A 45 2.21 -0.96 26.60
N LYS A 46 1.26 -1.58 25.87
CA LYS A 46 1.26 -3.00 25.50
C LYS A 46 2.04 -3.34 24.24
N VAL A 47 2.44 -2.33 23.48
CA VAL A 47 3.14 -2.51 22.20
C VAL A 47 4.42 -1.69 22.16
N ASP A 48 5.41 -2.19 21.42
CA ASP A 48 6.58 -1.41 21.01
C ASP A 48 6.26 -0.76 19.66
N HIS A 49 6.64 0.50 19.52
CA HIS A 49 6.43 1.29 18.31
C HIS A 49 7.74 1.84 17.78
N LYS A 50 7.90 1.82 16.47
CA LYS A 50 8.96 2.58 15.78
C LYS A 50 8.55 2.94 14.36
N LYS A 51 9.05 4.07 13.86
CA LYS A 51 8.96 4.40 12.43
C LYS A 51 9.98 3.59 11.64
N ILE A 52 9.57 3.16 10.46
CA ILE A 52 10.36 2.40 9.50
C ILE A 52 10.14 2.94 8.10
N THR A 53 11.01 2.57 7.19
CA THR A 53 10.85 2.78 5.76
C THR A 53 11.02 1.48 5.01
N PHE A 54 10.36 1.36 3.87
CA PHE A 54 10.57 0.34 2.85
C PHE A 54 10.27 0.95 1.49
N HIS A 55 10.58 0.29 0.41
CA HIS A 55 10.34 0.81 -0.94
C HIS A 55 9.46 -0.14 -1.76
N ASN A 56 8.69 0.43 -2.67
CA ASN A 56 7.95 -0.33 -3.66
C ASN A 56 8.81 -0.58 -4.91
N ARG A 57 8.32 -1.40 -5.85
CA ARG A 57 9.06 -1.73 -7.09
C ARG A 57 9.28 -0.52 -8.02
N TYR A 58 8.59 0.59 -7.79
CA TYR A 58 8.80 1.83 -8.54
C TYR A 58 9.86 2.73 -7.91
N GLY A 59 10.52 2.28 -6.83
CA GLY A 59 11.56 3.03 -6.14
C GLY A 59 11.04 4.14 -5.22
N ILE A 60 9.73 4.17 -4.96
CA ILE A 60 9.14 5.12 -4.00
C ILE A 60 9.38 4.59 -2.59
N THR A 61 9.98 5.41 -1.72
CA THR A 61 10.20 5.08 -0.32
C THR A 61 8.93 5.37 0.48
N LEU A 62 8.41 4.34 1.14
CA LEU A 62 7.22 4.42 1.97
C LEU A 62 7.62 4.58 3.43
N ALA A 63 6.98 5.55 4.11
CA ALA A 63 7.09 5.75 5.55
C ALA A 63 5.99 4.96 6.27
N ALA A 64 6.35 4.26 7.33
CA ALA A 64 5.41 3.45 8.08
C ALA A 64 5.69 3.48 9.59
N ASP A 65 4.66 3.19 10.36
CA ASP A 65 4.75 2.87 11.79
C ASP A 65 4.65 1.35 11.97
N LEU A 66 5.62 0.78 12.65
CA LEU A 66 5.64 -0.61 13.06
C LEU A 66 5.21 -0.71 14.53
N TYR A 67 4.23 -1.57 14.81
CA TYR A 67 3.78 -1.92 16.16
C TYR A 67 4.01 -3.40 16.41
N VAL A 68 4.74 -3.72 17.46
CA VAL A 68 5.06 -5.09 17.88
C VAL A 68 4.47 -5.35 19.27
N PRO A 69 3.64 -6.38 19.46
CA PRO A 69 3.13 -6.74 20.80
C PRO A 69 4.26 -7.02 21.76
N LYS A 70 4.16 -6.51 22.98
CA LYS A 70 5.10 -6.88 24.05
C LYS A 70 4.78 -8.26 24.62
N ASN A 71 5.79 -8.91 25.20
CA ASN A 71 5.67 -10.18 25.94
C ASN A 71 5.11 -11.34 25.09
N VAL A 72 5.36 -11.34 23.79
CA VAL A 72 5.05 -12.44 22.88
C VAL A 72 6.33 -13.17 22.50
N THR A 73 6.20 -14.47 22.22
CA THR A 73 7.32 -15.33 21.80
C THR A 73 6.99 -16.01 20.48
N GLY A 74 8.04 -16.29 19.68
CA GLY A 74 7.88 -16.94 18.39
C GLY A 74 7.46 -15.96 17.27
N LYS A 75 7.18 -16.54 16.10
CA LYS A 75 6.77 -15.77 14.92
C LYS A 75 5.31 -15.34 15.02
N LEU A 76 5.03 -14.09 14.72
CA LEU A 76 3.71 -13.48 14.83
C LEU A 76 2.97 -13.46 13.50
N PRO A 77 1.63 -13.57 13.51
CA PRO A 77 0.84 -13.16 12.35
C PRO A 77 0.99 -11.66 12.16
N ALA A 78 1.02 -11.21 10.90
CA ALA A 78 1.24 -9.81 10.61
C ALA A 78 0.14 -9.20 9.74
N ILE A 79 -0.08 -7.89 9.87
CA ILE A 79 -1.08 -7.14 9.09
C ILE A 79 -0.47 -5.83 8.60
N ALA A 80 -0.55 -5.59 7.27
CA ALA A 80 -0.26 -4.30 6.68
C ALA A 80 -1.55 -3.48 6.50
N ILE A 81 -1.50 -2.20 6.87
CA ILE A 81 -2.70 -1.34 6.97
C ILE A 81 -2.44 -0.02 6.22
N SER A 82 -3.43 0.46 5.49
CA SER A 82 -3.39 1.80 4.88
C SER A 82 -4.77 2.40 4.64
N GLY A 83 -4.81 3.73 4.40
CA GLY A 83 -6.02 4.53 4.17
C GLY A 83 -6.48 5.29 5.41
N PRO A 84 -7.57 6.05 5.33
CA PRO A 84 -8.40 6.36 4.16
C PRO A 84 -7.76 7.42 3.23
N PHE A 85 -8.45 7.77 2.12
CA PHE A 85 -8.03 8.87 1.25
C PHE A 85 -7.89 10.19 2.02
N GLY A 86 -6.78 10.90 1.77
CA GLY A 86 -6.50 12.19 2.37
C GLY A 86 -6.10 12.14 3.86
N ALA A 87 -5.98 10.95 4.44
CA ALA A 87 -5.47 10.74 5.78
C ALA A 87 -4.04 10.20 5.75
N VAL A 88 -3.39 10.25 6.89
CA VAL A 88 -2.03 9.74 7.11
C VAL A 88 -2.02 8.67 8.20
N LYS A 89 -0.94 7.91 8.27
CA LYS A 89 -0.76 6.78 9.20
C LYS A 89 -0.89 7.14 10.67
N GLU A 90 -0.71 8.41 11.02
CA GLU A 90 -0.85 8.96 12.37
C GLU A 90 -2.32 9.05 12.86
N GLN A 91 -3.29 8.79 11.97
CA GLN A 91 -4.72 8.95 12.24
C GLN A 91 -5.43 7.58 12.37
N ALA A 92 -6.58 7.40 11.72
CA ALA A 92 -7.43 6.23 11.89
C ALA A 92 -6.70 4.91 11.62
N SER A 93 -5.90 4.82 10.56
CA SER A 93 -5.16 3.61 10.23
C SER A 93 -4.13 3.23 11.29
N GLY A 94 -3.46 4.21 11.90
CA GLY A 94 -2.56 3.98 13.03
C GLY A 94 -3.28 3.46 14.28
N LEU A 95 -4.47 3.97 14.59
CA LEU A 95 -5.29 3.45 15.68
C LEU A 95 -5.69 1.99 15.44
N TYR A 96 -6.06 1.63 14.20
CA TYR A 96 -6.30 0.22 13.83
C TYR A 96 -5.06 -0.63 14.05
N ALA A 97 -3.88 -0.13 13.61
CA ALA A 97 -2.62 -0.85 13.74
C ALA A 97 -2.26 -1.10 15.21
N GLN A 98 -2.29 -0.07 16.06
CA GLN A 98 -2.02 -0.21 17.49
C GLN A 98 -3.01 -1.18 18.16
N THR A 99 -4.31 -1.04 17.88
CA THR A 99 -5.36 -1.89 18.47
C THR A 99 -5.21 -3.35 18.07
N LEU A 100 -4.83 -3.64 16.83
CA LEU A 100 -4.57 -5.02 16.38
C LEU A 100 -3.27 -5.57 16.98
N ALA A 101 -2.26 -4.73 17.15
CA ALA A 101 -1.03 -5.13 17.83
C ALA A 101 -1.27 -5.48 19.30
N GLU A 102 -2.13 -4.75 20.02
CA GLU A 102 -2.56 -5.12 21.38
C GLU A 102 -3.24 -6.50 21.47
N ARG A 103 -3.74 -6.99 20.33
CA ARG A 103 -4.39 -8.31 20.19
C ARG A 103 -3.48 -9.41 19.70
N GLY A 104 -2.17 -9.14 19.58
CA GLY A 104 -1.16 -10.14 19.28
C GLY A 104 -0.74 -10.23 17.82
N PHE A 105 -1.09 -9.27 16.97
CA PHE A 105 -0.58 -9.16 15.60
C PHE A 105 0.65 -8.24 15.56
N LEU A 106 1.67 -8.57 14.79
CA LEU A 106 2.63 -7.55 14.36
C LEU A 106 1.97 -6.72 13.26
N THR A 107 1.97 -5.40 13.41
CA THR A 107 1.30 -4.56 12.41
C THR A 107 2.23 -3.49 11.87
N ILE A 108 2.08 -3.19 10.58
CA ILE A 108 2.62 -1.98 9.98
C ILE A 108 1.47 -1.16 9.40
N VAL A 109 1.55 0.14 9.58
CA VAL A 109 0.66 1.09 8.91
C VAL A 109 1.51 2.08 8.14
N PHE A 110 1.20 2.27 6.87
CA PHE A 110 2.04 3.09 5.99
C PHE A 110 1.25 4.22 5.34
N ASP A 111 1.95 5.33 5.09
CA ASP A 111 1.48 6.35 4.17
C ASP A 111 1.65 5.80 2.75
N PRO A 112 0.61 5.90 1.89
CA PRO A 112 0.76 5.49 0.50
C PRO A 112 1.76 6.36 -0.24
N SER A 113 2.28 5.86 -1.36
CA SER A 113 3.07 6.65 -2.30
C SER A 113 2.42 8.03 -2.53
N TYR A 114 3.22 9.08 -2.60
CA TYR A 114 2.84 10.48 -2.80
C TYR A 114 2.13 11.18 -1.63
N THR A 115 1.95 10.50 -0.48
CA THR A 115 1.16 11.00 0.65
C THR A 115 1.97 10.99 1.95
N GLY A 116 1.64 11.87 2.89
CA GLY A 116 2.23 11.92 4.22
C GLY A 116 3.75 12.04 4.20
N GLU A 117 4.43 11.22 4.99
CA GLU A 117 5.90 11.15 5.05
C GLU A 117 6.51 10.27 3.94
N SER A 118 5.70 9.50 3.19
CA SER A 118 6.19 8.72 2.03
C SER A 118 6.63 9.62 0.88
N SER A 119 7.60 9.15 0.10
CA SER A 119 8.11 9.91 -1.05
C SER A 119 7.22 9.84 -2.29
N GLY A 120 7.73 10.34 -3.39
CA GLY A 120 7.05 10.38 -4.68
C GLY A 120 6.58 11.78 -5.08
N GLN A 121 6.67 12.05 -6.37
CA GLN A 121 6.25 13.31 -7.00
C GLN A 121 5.38 13.01 -8.24
N PRO A 122 4.37 13.88 -8.53
CA PRO A 122 3.90 15.00 -7.70
C PRO A 122 3.19 14.51 -6.44
N ARG A 123 3.07 15.38 -5.43
CA ARG A 123 2.41 15.02 -4.16
C ARG A 123 0.88 14.92 -4.32
N TYR A 124 0.25 14.15 -3.39
CA TYR A 124 -1.21 13.99 -3.29
C TYR A 124 -1.86 13.33 -4.50
N VAL A 125 -1.11 12.44 -5.16
CA VAL A 125 -1.62 11.62 -6.26
C VAL A 125 -2.13 10.29 -5.72
N ALA A 126 -3.28 9.85 -6.20
CA ALA A 126 -3.76 8.49 -6.05
C ALA A 126 -3.66 7.77 -7.39
N SER A 127 -2.90 6.68 -7.42
CA SER A 127 -2.75 5.82 -8.59
C SER A 127 -3.16 4.41 -8.20
N PRO A 128 -4.23 3.83 -8.79
CA PRO A 128 -4.65 2.47 -8.45
C PRO A 128 -3.54 1.44 -8.59
N ASP A 129 -2.71 1.55 -9.62
CA ASP A 129 -1.61 0.59 -9.88
C ASP A 129 -0.51 0.72 -8.83
N ILE A 130 -0.04 1.95 -8.57
CA ILE A 130 1.05 2.21 -7.63
C ILE A 130 0.59 1.94 -6.19
N ASN A 131 -0.61 2.40 -5.82
CA ASN A 131 -1.10 2.21 -4.46
C ASN A 131 -1.53 0.76 -4.17
N THR A 132 -1.88 -0.03 -5.17
CA THR A 132 -2.01 -1.49 -5.05
C THR A 132 -0.63 -2.13 -4.77
N GLU A 133 0.41 -1.70 -5.49
CA GLU A 133 1.78 -2.16 -5.29
C GLU A 133 2.32 -1.81 -3.89
N ASP A 134 1.92 -0.66 -3.32
CA ASP A 134 2.33 -0.29 -1.95
C ASP A 134 1.95 -1.36 -0.92
N PHE A 135 0.80 -2.04 -1.07
CA PHE A 135 0.43 -3.18 -0.23
C PHE A 135 1.35 -4.39 -0.46
N SER A 136 1.69 -4.71 -1.71
CA SER A 136 2.62 -5.81 -1.99
C SER A 136 4.03 -5.51 -1.45
N ALA A 137 4.49 -4.28 -1.55
CA ALA A 137 5.76 -3.84 -0.94
C ALA A 137 5.74 -3.96 0.60
N ALA A 138 4.61 -3.64 1.23
CA ALA A 138 4.44 -3.87 2.66
C ALA A 138 4.49 -5.35 3.03
N VAL A 139 3.94 -6.23 2.18
CA VAL A 139 4.03 -7.70 2.34
C VAL A 139 5.46 -8.18 2.11
N ASP A 140 6.21 -7.60 1.16
CA ASP A 140 7.65 -7.89 0.97
C ASP A 140 8.41 -7.61 2.27
N TYR A 141 8.23 -6.42 2.85
CA TYR A 141 8.86 -6.06 4.11
C TYR A 141 8.50 -7.02 5.25
N LEU A 142 7.22 -7.35 5.41
CA LEU A 142 6.77 -8.27 6.46
C LEU A 142 7.32 -9.68 6.26
N SER A 143 7.36 -10.18 5.02
CA SER A 143 7.82 -11.54 4.69
C SER A 143 9.32 -11.73 4.95
N THR A 144 10.12 -10.67 4.97
CA THR A 144 11.57 -10.73 5.21
C THR A 144 11.96 -10.64 6.69
N ARG A 145 10.99 -10.46 7.59
CA ARG A 145 11.24 -10.33 9.02
C ARG A 145 11.33 -11.70 9.70
N ASP A 146 12.28 -11.85 10.61
CA ASP A 146 12.47 -13.08 11.38
C ASP A 146 11.38 -13.34 12.43
N ASP A 147 10.73 -12.26 12.90
CA ASP A 147 9.66 -12.29 13.90
C ASP A 147 8.25 -12.42 13.30
N VAL A 148 8.12 -12.52 11.97
CA VAL A 148 6.85 -12.70 11.25
C VAL A 148 6.71 -14.13 10.74
N ASP A 149 5.52 -14.70 10.89
CA ASP A 149 5.11 -15.90 10.19
C ASP A 149 4.61 -15.54 8.79
N ALA A 150 5.43 -15.79 7.78
CA ALA A 150 5.13 -15.45 6.39
C ALA A 150 3.87 -16.17 5.84
N GLU A 151 3.44 -17.27 6.47
CA GLU A 151 2.20 -17.95 6.11
C GLU A 151 0.95 -17.35 6.78
N ARG A 152 1.11 -16.30 7.58
CA ARG A 152 0.01 -15.62 8.30
C ARG A 152 0.07 -14.11 8.13
N ILE A 153 0.22 -13.64 6.90
CA ILE A 153 0.19 -12.20 6.56
C ILE A 153 -1.18 -11.83 6.02
N GLY A 154 -1.78 -10.81 6.61
CA GLY A 154 -3.03 -10.19 6.15
C GLY A 154 -2.84 -8.72 5.81
N ILE A 155 -3.83 -8.14 5.16
CA ILE A 155 -3.88 -6.71 4.87
C ILE A 155 -5.23 -6.12 5.27
N LEU A 156 -5.23 -4.83 5.62
CA LEU A 156 -6.43 -4.07 5.95
C LEU A 156 -6.42 -2.75 5.19
N GLY A 157 -7.43 -2.53 4.35
CA GLY A 157 -7.65 -1.28 3.62
C GLY A 157 -8.86 -0.52 4.14
N ILE A 158 -8.70 0.78 4.40
CA ILE A 158 -9.77 1.63 4.93
C ILE A 158 -10.27 2.56 3.83
N CYS A 159 -11.61 2.71 3.69
CA CYS A 159 -12.25 3.59 2.71
C CYS A 159 -11.84 3.19 1.27
N GLY A 160 -11.36 4.13 0.46
CA GLY A 160 -10.88 3.84 -0.89
C GLY A 160 -9.71 2.86 -0.96
N TRP A 161 -8.88 2.79 0.08
CA TRP A 161 -7.79 1.80 0.16
C TRP A 161 -8.29 0.36 0.34
N GLY A 162 -9.55 0.16 0.70
CA GLY A 162 -10.18 -1.16 0.64
C GLY A 162 -10.16 -1.77 -0.76
N GLY A 163 -10.38 -0.98 -1.80
CA GLY A 163 -10.28 -1.41 -3.20
C GLY A 163 -8.85 -1.78 -3.60
N MET A 164 -7.85 -0.97 -3.17
CA MET A 164 -6.42 -1.26 -3.41
C MET A 164 -5.98 -2.55 -2.70
N ALA A 165 -6.44 -2.77 -1.47
CA ALA A 165 -6.19 -3.99 -0.72
C ALA A 165 -6.79 -5.22 -1.43
N LEU A 166 -8.01 -5.15 -1.93
CA LEU A 166 -8.61 -6.25 -2.70
C LEU A 166 -7.85 -6.54 -3.99
N ASN A 167 -7.38 -5.52 -4.71
CA ASN A 167 -6.55 -5.69 -5.89
C ASN A 167 -5.23 -6.38 -5.54
N ALA A 168 -4.55 -5.96 -4.47
CA ALA A 168 -3.32 -6.60 -4.02
C ALA A 168 -3.55 -8.07 -3.65
N ALA A 169 -4.62 -8.37 -2.91
CA ALA A 169 -4.97 -9.75 -2.54
C ALA A 169 -5.31 -10.63 -3.75
N ALA A 170 -5.83 -10.06 -4.83
CA ALA A 170 -6.16 -10.81 -6.05
C ALA A 170 -4.91 -11.26 -6.83
N ILE A 171 -3.76 -10.60 -6.65
CA ILE A 171 -2.54 -10.86 -7.40
C ILE A 171 -1.37 -11.36 -6.54
N ASP A 172 -1.40 -11.16 -5.23
CA ASP A 172 -0.33 -11.56 -4.30
C ASP A 172 -0.78 -12.72 -3.41
N THR A 173 -0.32 -13.92 -3.70
CA THR A 173 -0.70 -15.16 -3.00
C THR A 173 -0.16 -15.25 -1.57
N ARG A 174 0.77 -14.38 -1.17
CA ARG A 174 1.29 -14.28 0.20
C ARG A 174 0.29 -13.64 1.16
N ILE A 175 -0.68 -12.92 0.62
CA ILE A 175 -1.78 -12.33 1.39
C ILE A 175 -2.81 -13.40 1.71
N LYS A 176 -2.91 -13.80 2.98
CA LYS A 176 -3.78 -14.90 3.43
C LYS A 176 -5.14 -14.41 3.93
N ALA A 177 -5.25 -13.15 4.30
CA ALA A 177 -6.50 -12.54 4.75
C ALA A 177 -6.57 -11.08 4.34
N THR A 178 -7.75 -10.63 3.95
CA THR A 178 -8.00 -9.23 3.58
C THR A 178 -9.22 -8.71 4.31
N VAL A 179 -9.06 -7.57 4.95
CA VAL A 179 -10.15 -6.86 5.61
C VAL A 179 -10.32 -5.49 4.96
N THR A 180 -11.56 -5.12 4.70
CA THR A 180 -11.91 -3.79 4.22
C THR A 180 -12.85 -3.12 5.22
N ALA A 181 -12.51 -1.90 5.64
CA ALA A 181 -13.35 -1.12 6.54
C ALA A 181 -13.94 0.08 5.78
N THR A 182 -15.26 0.28 5.88
CA THR A 182 -15.98 1.39 5.23
C THR A 182 -15.63 1.57 3.75
N MET A 183 -15.38 0.46 3.05
CA MET A 183 -14.97 0.46 1.65
C MET A 183 -16.11 0.89 0.73
N TYR A 184 -15.76 1.61 -0.33
CA TYR A 184 -16.62 1.78 -1.49
C TYR A 184 -15.81 1.69 -2.78
N ASP A 185 -16.49 1.41 -3.88
CA ASP A 185 -15.89 1.26 -5.20
C ASP A 185 -15.48 2.63 -5.76
N MET A 186 -14.20 2.97 -5.61
CA MET A 186 -13.65 4.23 -6.12
C MET A 186 -13.71 4.34 -7.65
N SER A 187 -13.60 3.23 -8.36
CA SER A 187 -13.69 3.23 -9.82
C SER A 187 -15.11 3.59 -10.28
N ARG A 188 -16.12 3.05 -9.63
CA ARG A 188 -17.53 3.39 -9.89
C ARG A 188 -17.85 4.83 -9.53
N VAL A 189 -17.38 5.30 -8.36
CA VAL A 189 -17.58 6.70 -7.92
C VAL A 189 -16.95 7.68 -8.92
N ASN A 190 -15.73 7.42 -9.36
CA ASN A 190 -15.06 8.29 -10.34
C ASN A 190 -15.72 8.23 -11.72
N ALA A 191 -16.26 7.08 -12.12
CA ALA A 191 -16.92 6.91 -13.41
C ALA A 191 -18.35 7.44 -13.43
N ASN A 192 -19.11 7.23 -12.37
CA ASN A 192 -20.55 7.45 -12.36
C ASN A 192 -21.02 8.50 -11.35
N GLY A 193 -20.10 9.06 -10.54
CA GLY A 193 -20.44 9.95 -9.43
C GLY A 193 -21.02 9.19 -8.22
N TYR A 194 -21.27 9.91 -7.14
CA TYR A 194 -21.96 9.35 -5.97
C TYR A 194 -23.38 8.94 -6.36
N PHE A 195 -23.78 7.74 -5.94
CA PHE A 195 -25.10 7.14 -6.25
C PHE A 195 -25.41 7.05 -7.75
N ASP A 196 -24.37 6.88 -8.58
CA ASP A 196 -24.50 6.83 -10.05
C ASP A 196 -25.18 8.08 -10.64
N SER A 197 -24.96 9.24 -10.06
CA SER A 197 -25.58 10.51 -10.45
C SER A 197 -25.09 11.06 -11.78
N MET A 198 -24.00 10.53 -12.35
CA MET A 198 -23.36 11.01 -13.58
C MET A 198 -23.72 10.11 -14.75
N ASN A 199 -24.42 10.67 -15.74
CA ASN A 199 -24.72 9.96 -17.00
C ASN A 199 -23.51 9.97 -17.96
N ALA A 200 -23.65 9.32 -19.12
CA ALA A 200 -22.57 9.18 -20.10
C ALA A 200 -22.08 10.54 -20.66
N ASP A 201 -22.99 11.48 -20.90
CA ASP A 201 -22.65 12.81 -21.45
C ASP A 201 -21.92 13.65 -20.43
N ALA A 202 -22.38 13.69 -19.18
CA ALA A 202 -21.71 14.37 -18.08
C ALA A 202 -20.30 13.81 -17.85
N ARG A 203 -20.13 12.47 -17.90
CA ARG A 203 -18.82 11.82 -17.79
C ARG A 203 -17.91 12.17 -18.97
N HIS A 204 -18.45 12.25 -20.20
CA HIS A 204 -17.68 12.66 -21.37
C HIS A 204 -17.20 14.10 -21.22
N GLU A 205 -18.09 15.00 -20.82
CA GLU A 205 -17.75 16.42 -20.61
C GLU A 205 -16.71 16.61 -19.51
N LEU A 206 -16.83 15.90 -18.40
CA LEU A 206 -15.80 15.93 -17.33
C LEU A 206 -14.43 15.49 -17.88
N ARG A 207 -14.37 14.41 -18.65
CA ARG A 207 -13.09 13.97 -19.25
C ARG A 207 -12.52 15.01 -20.22
N ARG A 208 -13.39 15.67 -20.99
CA ARG A 208 -12.96 16.76 -21.89
C ARG A 208 -12.32 17.91 -21.12
N GLN A 209 -12.90 18.30 -20.00
CA GLN A 209 -12.35 19.34 -19.12
C GLN A 209 -11.02 18.93 -18.50
N LEU A 210 -10.93 17.70 -17.97
CA LEU A 210 -9.69 17.17 -17.40
C LEU A 210 -8.57 17.07 -18.45
N ASN A 211 -8.88 16.69 -19.68
CA ASN A 211 -7.91 16.65 -20.76
C ASN A 211 -7.44 18.04 -21.19
N ALA A 212 -8.33 19.03 -21.19
CA ALA A 212 -7.95 20.43 -21.42
C ALA A 212 -7.02 20.94 -20.30
N GLN A 213 -7.38 20.67 -19.05
CA GLN A 213 -6.52 21.00 -17.89
C GLN A 213 -5.14 20.34 -18.01
N ARG A 214 -5.06 19.05 -18.34
CA ARG A 214 -3.78 18.34 -18.55
C ARG A 214 -2.90 19.06 -19.59
N THR A 215 -3.49 19.61 -20.66
CA THR A 215 -2.75 20.37 -21.65
C THR A 215 -2.18 21.67 -21.10
N GLU A 216 -2.97 22.38 -20.27
CA GLU A 216 -2.49 23.60 -19.59
C GLU A 216 -1.39 23.27 -18.55
N ASP A 217 -1.56 22.21 -17.77
CA ASP A 217 -0.55 21.75 -16.81
C ASP A 217 0.79 21.45 -17.52
N TYR A 218 0.74 20.77 -18.67
CA TYR A 218 1.96 20.49 -19.46
C TYR A 218 2.64 21.75 -20.00
N ARG A 219 1.86 22.79 -20.34
CA ARG A 219 2.44 24.07 -20.82
C ARG A 219 3.12 24.87 -19.71
N ASN A 220 2.64 24.71 -18.49
CA ASN A 220 3.09 25.50 -17.33
C ASN A 220 4.23 24.79 -16.54
N GLY A 221 4.55 23.54 -16.81
CA GLY A 221 5.64 22.76 -16.19
C GLY A 221 5.15 21.95 -15.03
#